data_603813d8d468aa233ca9b91089c2453d
#
_entry.id   603813d8d468aa233ca9b91089c2453d
#
_cell.length_a   1.000
_cell.length_b   1.000
_cell.length_c   1.000
_cell.angle_alpha   90.00
_cell.angle_beta   90.00
_cell.angle_gamma   90.00
#
_symmetry.space_group_name_H-M   'P 1'
#
loop_
_entity.id
_entity.type
_entity.pdbx_description
1 polymer ?
#
loop_
_entity_poly.entity_id
_entity_poly.type
_entity_poly.pdbx_seq_one_letter_code
_entity_poly.pdbx_strand_id
1 'polypeptide(L)'
;MTAPLRSGEPILVPVALGARAYDIVIGRGVLTSLGERIRALRPGAKVAIVTDATVAMHHLAAAERALKSVGIENSTITVLEGEGSKSYATFETVCEAIIAARIERGDLIVALGGGVIGDLAGFAAANARRGLDYVQVPTTLLAQVDSSVGGKTGINSRHGKNLVGAFHQPVLVLADSAVLETLPKREFRAGYAEVAKYGLLGDAAFFSWLEANWQDLFAGGPAREHAIAVCCRAKAGIVARDERETGERALLNLGHTFGHALEAGAGFAGRLLHGESVALGMALAFEFSARRGLIAAADATRACAHLAAVGLPTHLKDVPGRVPDIDALMDLIAQDKKVKRGKLTFILVHGIGRAFVENDVSATDVRAFLAGKLSEK
;
A
#
# COMPACT_ATOMS: atom_id res chain seq x y z
N MET A 1 10.98 19.37 15.30
CA MET A 1 10.65 20.50 14.42
C MET A 1 11.36 20.28 13.10
N THR A 2 10.65 19.84 12.06
CA THR A 2 11.21 19.73 10.70
C THR A 2 11.14 21.12 10.06
N ALA A 3 12.26 21.56 9.45
CA ALA A 3 12.31 22.83 8.72
C ALA A 3 11.19 22.91 7.66
N PRO A 4 10.62 24.08 7.37
CA PRO A 4 9.62 24.24 6.33
C PRO A 4 10.23 23.84 4.98
N LEU A 5 9.51 22.96 4.26
CA LEU A 5 9.89 22.51 2.93
C LEU A 5 10.01 23.72 2.00
N ARG A 6 11.16 23.89 1.36
CA ARG A 6 11.31 24.86 0.26
C ARG A 6 10.47 24.34 -0.91
N SER A 7 9.57 25.16 -1.42
CA SER A 7 8.73 24.80 -2.57
C SER A 7 9.63 24.50 -3.77
N GLY A 8 9.56 23.25 -4.29
CA GLY A 8 10.22 22.85 -5.54
C GLY A 8 11.35 21.83 -5.41
N GLU A 9 11.91 21.58 -4.22
CA GLU A 9 12.92 20.51 -4.06
C GLU A 9 12.25 19.20 -3.67
N PRO A 10 12.63 18.04 -4.28
CA PRO A 10 12.11 16.73 -3.90
C PRO A 10 12.44 16.38 -2.45
N ILE A 11 11.49 15.78 -1.74
CA ILE A 11 11.72 15.23 -0.41
C ILE A 11 12.39 13.88 -0.56
N LEU A 12 13.51 13.68 0.15
CA LEU A 12 14.20 12.39 0.21
C LEU A 12 13.85 11.68 1.52
N VAL A 13 13.48 10.41 1.41
CA VAL A 13 13.24 9.52 2.56
C VAL A 13 14.11 8.29 2.39
N PRO A 14 15.20 8.15 3.16
CA PRO A 14 16.06 6.99 3.10
C PRO A 14 15.41 5.78 3.77
N VAL A 15 15.57 4.59 3.16
CA VAL A 15 15.22 3.30 3.75
C VAL A 15 16.52 2.59 4.13
N ALA A 16 16.82 2.54 5.42
CA ALA A 16 18.10 2.09 5.96
C ALA A 16 18.16 0.56 6.11
N LEU A 17 18.58 -0.14 5.06
CA LEU A 17 18.71 -1.61 5.02
C LEU A 17 20.16 -2.07 4.75
N GLY A 18 21.15 -1.33 5.27
CA GLY A 18 22.55 -1.65 5.06
C GLY A 18 22.94 -1.61 3.58
N ALA A 19 23.48 -2.71 3.05
CA ALA A 19 23.87 -2.80 1.63
C ALA A 19 22.69 -2.75 0.64
N ARG A 20 21.46 -2.89 1.11
CA ARG A 20 20.23 -2.80 0.33
C ARG A 20 19.45 -1.51 0.61
N ALA A 21 20.12 -0.50 1.19
CA ALA A 21 19.52 0.81 1.41
C ALA A 21 19.14 1.46 0.08
N TYR A 22 18.05 2.19 0.08
CA TYR A 22 17.57 2.94 -1.08
C TYR A 22 16.84 4.21 -0.66
N ASP A 23 16.63 5.10 -1.61
CA ASP A 23 15.90 6.35 -1.38
C ASP A 23 14.48 6.31 -1.97
N ILE A 24 13.56 6.94 -1.26
CA ILE A 24 12.25 7.31 -1.77
C ILE A 24 12.32 8.80 -2.08
N VAL A 25 12.13 9.15 -3.35
CA VAL A 25 12.13 10.55 -3.85
C VAL A 25 10.69 10.95 -4.08
N ILE A 26 10.24 11.98 -3.36
CA ILE A 26 8.85 12.43 -3.36
C ILE A 26 8.81 13.88 -3.85
N GLY A 27 7.94 14.18 -4.79
CA GLY A 27 7.74 15.54 -5.27
C GLY A 27 6.91 15.61 -6.54
N ARG A 28 6.54 16.82 -6.93
CA ARG A 28 5.78 17.07 -8.16
C ARG A 28 6.72 17.04 -9.37
N GLY A 29 6.41 16.21 -10.37
CA GLY A 29 7.16 16.13 -11.63
C GLY A 29 8.48 15.35 -11.54
N VAL A 30 8.74 14.64 -10.42
CA VAL A 30 10.00 13.89 -10.23
C VAL A 30 10.17 12.74 -11.23
N LEU A 31 9.11 12.29 -11.90
CA LEU A 31 9.16 11.30 -12.98
C LEU A 31 10.09 11.74 -14.11
N THR A 32 10.20 13.05 -14.37
CA THR A 32 11.11 13.58 -15.39
C THR A 32 12.58 13.30 -15.11
N SER A 33 12.95 13.06 -13.84
CA SER A 33 14.33 12.73 -13.43
C SER A 33 14.64 11.22 -13.46
N LEU A 34 13.70 10.37 -13.90
CA LEU A 34 13.85 8.91 -13.91
C LEU A 34 15.13 8.47 -14.62
N GLY A 35 15.37 8.97 -15.83
CA GLY A 35 16.54 8.60 -16.61
C GLY A 35 17.87 9.00 -15.95
N GLU A 36 17.96 10.23 -15.43
CA GLU A 36 19.17 10.72 -14.77
C GLU A 36 19.49 9.89 -13.51
N ARG A 37 18.46 9.56 -12.72
CA ARG A 37 18.62 8.75 -11.51
C ARG A 37 19.03 7.32 -11.83
N ILE A 38 18.42 6.69 -12.84
CA ILE A 38 18.83 5.35 -13.29
C ILE A 38 20.26 5.37 -13.80
N ARG A 39 20.63 6.36 -14.61
CA ARG A 39 22.00 6.49 -15.11
C ARG A 39 23.03 6.65 -13.99
N ALA A 40 22.67 7.37 -12.93
CA ALA A 40 23.53 7.52 -11.75
C ALA A 40 23.67 6.21 -10.96
N LEU A 41 22.58 5.45 -10.82
CA LEU A 41 22.57 4.17 -10.10
C LEU A 41 23.24 3.03 -10.88
N ARG A 42 23.00 2.96 -12.18
CA ARG A 42 23.45 1.87 -13.07
C ARG A 42 23.86 2.46 -14.44
N PRO A 43 25.09 2.97 -14.56
CA PRO A 43 25.59 3.49 -15.83
C PRO A 43 25.56 2.42 -16.93
N GLY A 44 24.99 2.75 -18.07
CA GLY A 44 24.92 1.84 -19.24
C GLY A 44 23.81 0.78 -19.19
N ALA A 45 22.99 0.75 -18.14
CA ALA A 45 21.89 -0.21 -18.03
C ALA A 45 20.81 0.04 -19.08
N LYS A 46 20.21 -1.03 -19.59
CA LYS A 46 18.93 -1.04 -20.29
C LYS A 46 17.79 -1.14 -19.29
N VAL A 47 16.58 -0.82 -19.73
CA VAL A 47 15.39 -0.82 -18.88
C VAL A 47 14.25 -1.58 -19.52
N ALA A 48 13.59 -2.48 -18.78
CA ALA A 48 12.25 -2.94 -19.14
C ALA A 48 11.22 -2.26 -18.24
N ILE A 49 10.28 -1.52 -18.83
CA ILE A 49 9.16 -0.90 -18.12
C ILE A 49 8.03 -1.92 -18.09
N VAL A 50 7.58 -2.28 -16.89
CA VAL A 50 6.37 -3.07 -16.68
C VAL A 50 5.26 -2.13 -16.21
N THR A 51 4.13 -2.14 -16.91
CA THR A 51 3.01 -1.24 -16.65
C THR A 51 1.68 -1.91 -17.01
N ASP A 52 0.55 -1.32 -16.65
CA ASP A 52 -0.76 -1.72 -17.14
C ASP A 52 -1.28 -0.76 -18.23
N ALA A 53 -2.34 -1.20 -18.93
CA ALA A 53 -2.88 -0.45 -20.07
C ALA A 53 -3.36 0.96 -19.70
N THR A 54 -3.99 1.13 -18.54
CA THR A 54 -4.52 2.43 -18.08
C THR A 54 -3.38 3.38 -17.70
N VAL A 55 -2.40 2.89 -16.94
CA VAL A 55 -1.22 3.68 -16.56
C VAL A 55 -0.38 4.04 -17.79
N ALA A 56 -0.25 3.12 -18.74
CA ALA A 56 0.47 3.37 -20.00
C ALA A 56 -0.10 4.56 -20.75
N MET A 57 -1.42 4.66 -20.89
CA MET A 57 -2.08 5.79 -21.57
C MET A 57 -1.72 7.16 -20.95
N HIS A 58 -1.53 7.21 -19.62
CA HIS A 58 -1.31 8.47 -18.92
C HIS A 58 0.17 8.82 -18.72
N HIS A 59 1.03 7.82 -18.46
CA HIS A 59 2.35 8.07 -17.91
C HIS A 59 3.51 7.43 -18.65
N LEU A 60 3.28 6.41 -19.50
CA LEU A 60 4.35 5.69 -20.21
C LEU A 60 5.20 6.62 -21.07
N ALA A 61 4.57 7.47 -21.88
CA ALA A 61 5.30 8.39 -22.74
C ALA A 61 6.20 9.38 -21.99
N ALA A 62 5.83 9.75 -20.76
CA ALA A 62 6.68 10.60 -19.91
C ALA A 62 7.89 9.82 -19.37
N ALA A 63 7.69 8.59 -18.92
CA ALA A 63 8.78 7.72 -18.46
C ALA A 63 9.77 7.40 -19.59
N GLU A 64 9.29 7.03 -20.77
CA GLU A 64 10.13 6.77 -21.96
C GLU A 64 10.93 8.00 -22.38
N ARG A 65 10.30 9.19 -22.40
CA ARG A 65 11.02 10.44 -22.68
C ARG A 65 12.13 10.71 -21.67
N ALA A 66 11.88 10.48 -20.39
CA ALA A 66 12.88 10.66 -19.34
C ALA A 66 14.08 9.71 -19.51
N LEU A 67 13.85 8.46 -19.90
CA LEU A 67 14.92 7.50 -20.21
C LEU A 67 15.68 7.88 -21.48
N LYS A 68 14.96 8.19 -22.55
CA LYS A 68 15.53 8.54 -23.86
C LYS A 68 16.37 9.82 -23.79
N SER A 69 15.99 10.80 -22.99
CA SER A 69 16.71 12.08 -22.85
C SER A 69 18.17 11.91 -22.38
N VAL A 70 18.49 10.79 -21.73
CA VAL A 70 19.82 10.45 -21.25
C VAL A 70 20.43 9.23 -21.98
N GLY A 71 19.82 8.80 -23.07
CA GLY A 71 20.32 7.70 -23.92
C GLY A 71 20.09 6.30 -23.37
N ILE A 72 19.16 6.10 -22.44
CA ILE A 72 18.82 4.76 -21.91
C ILE A 72 17.87 4.06 -22.88
N GLU A 73 18.32 2.89 -23.39
CA GLU A 73 17.50 1.99 -24.19
C GLU A 73 16.43 1.34 -23.31
N ASN A 74 15.18 1.34 -23.79
CA ASN A 74 14.10 0.73 -23.02
C ASN A 74 13.16 -0.11 -23.91
N SER A 75 12.49 -1.06 -23.26
CA SER A 75 11.38 -1.86 -23.78
C SER A 75 10.20 -1.75 -22.82
N THR A 76 8.98 -1.95 -23.34
CA THR A 76 7.76 -1.85 -22.54
C THR A 76 6.99 -3.17 -22.54
N ILE A 77 6.56 -3.60 -21.36
CA ILE A 77 5.76 -4.79 -21.12
C ILE A 77 4.44 -4.31 -20.49
N THR A 78 3.36 -4.38 -21.24
CA THR A 78 2.03 -3.95 -20.81
C THR A 78 1.18 -5.14 -20.45
N VAL A 79 0.60 -5.14 -19.25
CA VAL A 79 -0.35 -6.15 -18.77
C VAL A 79 -1.76 -5.57 -18.66
N LEU A 80 -2.75 -6.41 -18.37
CA LEU A 80 -4.11 -5.94 -18.08
C LEU A 80 -4.15 -5.22 -16.73
N GLU A 81 -5.07 -4.28 -16.58
CA GLU A 81 -5.29 -3.57 -15.32
C GLU A 81 -5.97 -4.44 -14.26
N GLY A 82 -5.78 -4.11 -13.01
CA GLY A 82 -6.50 -4.66 -11.87
C GLY A 82 -5.87 -5.91 -11.25
N GLU A 83 -6.42 -6.34 -10.13
CA GLU A 83 -5.88 -7.39 -9.25
C GLU A 83 -5.78 -8.76 -9.95
N GLY A 84 -6.59 -9.01 -10.99
CA GLY A 84 -6.53 -10.23 -11.80
C GLY A 84 -5.18 -10.45 -12.50
N SER A 85 -4.40 -9.40 -12.72
CA SER A 85 -3.06 -9.47 -13.30
C SER A 85 -2.00 -10.01 -12.33
N LYS A 86 -2.28 -10.09 -11.04
CA LYS A 86 -1.39 -10.75 -10.06
C LYS A 86 -1.56 -12.26 -10.10
N SER A 87 -1.28 -12.89 -11.24
CA SER A 87 -1.48 -14.31 -11.48
C SER A 87 -0.19 -14.99 -11.97
N TYR A 88 -0.12 -16.31 -11.86
CA TYR A 88 0.99 -17.11 -12.40
C TYR A 88 1.16 -16.90 -13.91
N ALA A 89 0.07 -16.86 -14.66
CA ALA A 89 0.11 -16.70 -16.11
C ALA A 89 0.69 -15.34 -16.51
N THR A 90 0.27 -14.26 -15.85
CA THR A 90 0.81 -12.92 -16.12
C THR A 90 2.26 -12.81 -15.66
N PHE A 91 2.62 -13.41 -14.52
CA PHE A 91 4.00 -13.46 -14.04
C PHE A 91 4.92 -14.18 -15.06
N GLU A 92 4.51 -15.33 -15.58
CA GLU A 92 5.21 -16.04 -16.64
C GLU A 92 5.40 -15.15 -17.86
N THR A 93 4.32 -14.52 -18.35
CA THR A 93 4.35 -13.59 -19.49
C THR A 93 5.34 -12.46 -19.28
N VAL A 94 5.37 -11.84 -18.11
CA VAL A 94 6.30 -10.74 -17.79
C VAL A 94 7.74 -11.26 -17.74
N CYS A 95 8.01 -12.41 -17.14
CA CYS A 95 9.35 -13.01 -17.11
C CYS A 95 9.87 -13.33 -18.51
N GLU A 96 9.05 -13.94 -19.36
CA GLU A 96 9.41 -14.26 -20.75
C GLU A 96 9.66 -13.01 -21.58
N ALA A 97 8.86 -11.96 -21.40
CA ALA A 97 9.06 -10.69 -22.08
C ALA A 97 10.36 -9.98 -21.64
N ILE A 98 10.72 -10.03 -20.35
CA ILE A 98 12.01 -9.52 -19.84
C ILE A 98 13.18 -10.25 -20.52
N ILE A 99 13.09 -11.57 -20.65
CA ILE A 99 14.13 -12.39 -21.29
C ILE A 99 14.21 -12.09 -22.79
N ALA A 100 13.07 -11.98 -23.47
CA ALA A 100 12.98 -11.66 -24.90
C ALA A 100 13.53 -10.27 -25.21
N ALA A 101 13.35 -9.29 -24.32
CA ALA A 101 13.92 -7.95 -24.41
C ALA A 101 15.45 -7.93 -24.16
N ARG A 102 16.08 -9.08 -23.93
CA ARG A 102 17.52 -9.24 -23.64
C ARG A 102 18.00 -8.38 -22.46
N ILE A 103 17.16 -8.26 -21.43
CA ILE A 103 17.54 -7.64 -20.17
C ILE A 103 18.56 -8.55 -19.47
N GLU A 104 19.71 -7.97 -19.10
CA GLU A 104 20.84 -8.66 -18.49
C GLU A 104 20.91 -8.35 -16.97
N ARG A 105 21.81 -9.01 -16.22
CA ARG A 105 21.91 -8.85 -14.76
C ARG A 105 22.31 -7.44 -14.28
N GLY A 106 22.92 -6.64 -15.14
CA GLY A 106 23.27 -5.25 -14.87
C GLY A 106 22.17 -4.25 -15.21
N ASP A 107 21.10 -4.71 -15.83
CA ASP A 107 19.97 -3.90 -16.28
C ASP A 107 18.91 -3.76 -15.17
N LEU A 108 17.87 -3.01 -15.46
CA LEU A 108 16.84 -2.61 -14.50
C LEU A 108 15.43 -2.89 -14.99
N ILE A 109 14.55 -3.22 -14.06
CA ILE A 109 13.09 -3.19 -14.26
C ILE A 109 12.54 -1.88 -13.71
N VAL A 110 11.66 -1.21 -14.43
CA VAL A 110 10.86 -0.09 -13.91
C VAL A 110 9.41 -0.57 -13.75
N ALA A 111 8.93 -0.63 -12.52
CA ALA A 111 7.54 -0.88 -12.20
C ALA A 111 6.78 0.45 -12.23
N LEU A 112 6.12 0.76 -13.34
CA LEU A 112 5.33 1.98 -13.53
C LEU A 112 3.85 1.66 -13.33
N GLY A 113 3.30 1.87 -12.13
CA GLY A 113 1.91 1.51 -11.84
C GLY A 113 1.51 1.57 -10.38
N GLY A 114 0.30 1.13 -10.09
CA GLY A 114 -0.19 0.94 -8.72
C GLY A 114 0.46 -0.26 -8.02
N GLY A 115 -0.09 -0.63 -6.84
CA GLY A 115 0.42 -1.76 -6.05
C GLY A 115 0.45 -3.09 -6.81
N VAL A 116 -0.52 -3.35 -7.69
CA VAL A 116 -0.57 -4.55 -8.54
C VAL A 116 0.69 -4.66 -9.41
N ILE A 117 1.05 -3.59 -10.10
CA ILE A 117 2.23 -3.55 -10.95
C ILE A 117 3.52 -3.59 -10.13
N GLY A 118 3.57 -2.87 -9.00
CA GLY A 118 4.71 -2.90 -8.10
C GLY A 118 5.02 -4.32 -7.58
N ASP A 119 3.98 -5.03 -7.16
CA ASP A 119 4.10 -6.41 -6.66
C ASP A 119 4.50 -7.39 -7.76
N LEU A 120 3.81 -7.35 -8.92
CA LEU A 120 4.07 -8.24 -10.04
C LEU A 120 5.46 -8.03 -10.65
N ALA A 121 5.81 -6.78 -10.97
CA ALA A 121 7.09 -6.43 -11.57
C ALA A 121 8.27 -6.67 -10.60
N GLY A 122 8.09 -6.34 -9.32
CA GLY A 122 9.09 -6.62 -8.29
C GLY A 122 9.31 -8.12 -8.09
N PHE A 123 8.26 -8.94 -8.15
CA PHE A 123 8.38 -10.40 -8.08
C PHE A 123 9.01 -10.98 -9.35
N ALA A 124 8.69 -10.44 -10.53
CA ALA A 124 9.36 -10.80 -11.77
C ALA A 124 10.86 -10.43 -11.72
N ALA A 125 11.20 -9.25 -11.23
CA ALA A 125 12.58 -8.83 -11.04
C ALA A 125 13.35 -9.76 -10.08
N ALA A 126 12.74 -10.18 -8.97
CA ALA A 126 13.33 -11.10 -8.02
C ALA A 126 13.69 -12.47 -8.62
N ASN A 127 12.95 -12.91 -9.65
CA ASN A 127 13.08 -14.25 -10.23
C ASN A 127 13.81 -14.27 -11.58
N ALA A 128 13.55 -13.30 -12.47
CA ALA A 128 14.20 -13.20 -13.77
C ALA A 128 15.73 -13.06 -13.58
N ARG A 129 16.51 -13.79 -14.38
CA ARG A 129 17.99 -13.82 -14.29
C ARG A 129 18.55 -14.13 -12.90
N ARG A 130 17.76 -14.67 -11.97
CA ARG A 130 18.06 -14.92 -10.55
C ARG A 130 18.25 -13.64 -9.71
N GLY A 131 17.51 -12.61 -10.06
CA GLY A 131 17.51 -11.32 -9.42
C GLY A 131 17.99 -10.20 -10.32
N LEU A 132 17.11 -9.27 -10.61
CA LEU A 132 17.36 -8.00 -11.29
C LEU A 132 17.05 -6.87 -10.30
N ASP A 133 17.79 -5.78 -10.38
CA ASP A 133 17.41 -4.56 -9.69
C ASP A 133 16.14 -3.98 -10.30
N TYR A 134 15.33 -3.30 -9.47
CA TYR A 134 14.15 -2.63 -9.97
C TYR A 134 13.90 -1.28 -9.30
N VAL A 135 13.23 -0.41 -10.03
CA VAL A 135 12.78 0.92 -9.58
C VAL A 135 11.26 0.90 -9.51
N GLN A 136 10.69 1.41 -8.42
CA GLN A 136 9.25 1.63 -8.32
C GLN A 136 8.88 3.06 -8.70
N VAL A 137 7.91 3.20 -9.59
CA VAL A 137 7.26 4.48 -9.94
C VAL A 137 5.77 4.33 -9.63
N PRO A 138 5.37 4.49 -8.33
CA PRO A 138 4.01 4.25 -7.88
C PRO A 138 3.06 5.34 -8.40
N THR A 139 1.97 4.92 -9.05
CA THR A 139 0.99 5.83 -9.67
C THR A 139 -0.34 5.93 -8.93
N THR A 140 -0.52 5.21 -7.82
CA THR A 140 -1.66 5.36 -6.92
C THR A 140 -1.22 5.89 -5.57
N LEU A 141 -2.10 6.60 -4.84
CA LEU A 141 -1.77 7.10 -3.49
C LEU A 141 -1.41 5.94 -2.55
N LEU A 142 -2.18 4.85 -2.58
CA LEU A 142 -1.89 3.64 -1.80
C LEU A 142 -0.47 3.14 -2.06
N ALA A 143 -0.07 3.07 -3.33
CA ALA A 143 1.28 2.60 -3.66
C ALA A 143 2.36 3.59 -3.22
N GLN A 144 2.13 4.90 -3.32
CA GLN A 144 3.09 5.91 -2.88
C GLN A 144 3.33 5.89 -1.38
N VAL A 145 2.28 5.65 -0.57
CA VAL A 145 2.38 5.71 0.89
C VAL A 145 2.63 4.35 1.55
N ASP A 146 2.38 3.25 0.83
CA ASP A 146 2.45 1.92 1.43
C ASP A 146 3.12 0.88 0.54
N SER A 147 2.50 0.33 -0.50
CA SER A 147 2.96 -0.90 -1.16
C SER A 147 4.35 -0.78 -1.81
N SER A 148 4.80 0.40 -2.26
CA SER A 148 6.12 0.60 -2.83
C SER A 148 7.28 0.53 -1.82
N VAL A 149 7.01 0.49 -0.51
CA VAL A 149 8.01 0.53 0.55
C VAL A 149 8.08 -0.80 1.28
N GLY A 150 9.31 -1.34 1.45
CA GLY A 150 9.54 -2.52 2.28
C GLY A 150 9.56 -3.85 1.54
N GLY A 151 9.65 -3.82 0.20
CA GLY A 151 10.08 -4.93 -0.64
C GLY A 151 9.18 -6.17 -0.65
N LYS A 152 7.94 -6.11 -0.16
CA LYS A 152 6.97 -7.18 -0.35
C LYS A 152 6.54 -7.18 -1.80
N THR A 153 6.85 -8.24 -2.53
CA THR A 153 6.46 -8.44 -3.92
C THR A 153 5.79 -9.79 -4.07
N GLY A 154 4.87 -9.95 -5.02
CA GLY A 154 4.22 -11.24 -5.15
C GLY A 154 2.98 -11.23 -6.04
N ILE A 155 2.41 -12.42 -6.13
CA ILE A 155 1.22 -12.72 -6.91
C ILE A 155 0.18 -13.47 -6.06
N ASN A 156 -1.01 -13.56 -6.59
CA ASN A 156 -2.10 -14.28 -5.98
C ASN A 156 -2.08 -15.77 -6.38
N SER A 157 -2.61 -16.60 -5.52
CA SER A 157 -2.88 -18.01 -5.81
C SER A 157 -4.38 -18.27 -5.73
N ARG A 158 -4.81 -19.46 -6.19
CA ARG A 158 -6.20 -19.92 -6.00
C ARG A 158 -6.62 -20.02 -4.53
N HIS A 159 -5.67 -20.02 -3.60
CA HIS A 159 -5.90 -20.14 -2.16
C HIS A 159 -5.95 -18.79 -1.43
N GLY A 160 -5.59 -17.69 -2.10
CA GLY A 160 -5.64 -16.36 -1.50
C GLY A 160 -4.69 -15.36 -2.16
N LYS A 161 -4.85 -14.10 -1.76
CA LYS A 161 -4.02 -12.98 -2.21
C LYS A 161 -2.62 -13.03 -1.58
N ASN A 162 -1.59 -12.64 -2.36
CA ASN A 162 -0.23 -12.39 -1.89
C ASN A 162 0.46 -13.58 -1.18
N LEU A 163 0.04 -14.82 -1.46
CA LEU A 163 0.61 -16.01 -0.81
C LEU A 163 1.90 -16.49 -1.48
N VAL A 164 2.21 -16.01 -2.67
CA VAL A 164 3.43 -16.36 -3.41
C VAL A 164 4.18 -15.09 -3.73
N GLY A 165 5.42 -14.97 -3.23
CA GLY A 165 6.18 -13.74 -3.38
C GLY A 165 7.59 -13.84 -2.84
N ALA A 166 8.27 -12.70 -2.87
CA ALA A 166 9.63 -12.51 -2.38
C ALA A 166 9.75 -11.19 -1.61
N PHE A 167 10.66 -11.15 -0.64
CA PHE A 167 11.17 -9.88 -0.12
C PHE A 167 12.30 -9.40 -1.05
N HIS A 168 11.98 -8.50 -1.94
CA HIS A 168 12.89 -7.90 -2.91
C HIS A 168 12.80 -6.38 -2.85
N GLN A 169 13.87 -5.73 -2.37
CA GLN A 169 13.87 -4.28 -2.18
C GLN A 169 14.13 -3.58 -3.51
N PRO A 170 13.42 -2.48 -3.83
CA PRO A 170 13.77 -1.63 -4.96
C PRO A 170 15.09 -0.92 -4.71
N VAL A 171 15.79 -0.52 -5.77
CA VAL A 171 16.98 0.33 -5.65
C VAL A 171 16.62 1.83 -5.61
N LEU A 172 15.37 2.18 -5.94
CA LEU A 172 14.83 3.53 -5.91
C LEU A 172 13.30 3.45 -5.92
N VAL A 173 12.65 4.36 -5.19
CA VAL A 173 11.21 4.65 -5.34
C VAL A 173 11.07 6.09 -5.78
N LEU A 174 10.32 6.34 -6.85
CA LEU A 174 10.10 7.66 -7.42
C LEU A 174 8.62 8.02 -7.33
N ALA A 175 8.22 8.64 -6.23
CA ALA A 175 6.83 8.99 -5.90
C ALA A 175 6.49 10.39 -6.43
N ASP A 176 6.03 10.46 -7.68
CA ASP A 176 5.60 11.71 -8.31
C ASP A 176 4.16 12.04 -7.87
N SER A 177 4.01 13.14 -7.14
CA SER A 177 2.68 13.59 -6.68
C SER A 177 1.78 14.07 -7.83
N ALA A 178 2.34 14.46 -9.00
CA ALA A 178 1.58 14.89 -10.16
C ALA A 178 0.85 13.74 -10.86
N VAL A 179 1.38 12.52 -10.83
CA VAL A 179 0.73 11.35 -11.47
C VAL A 179 -0.61 11.02 -10.80
N LEU A 180 -0.81 11.42 -9.54
CA LEU A 180 -2.05 11.22 -8.80
C LEU A 180 -3.21 12.08 -9.33
N GLU A 181 -2.95 13.06 -10.19
CA GLU A 181 -4.00 13.87 -10.81
C GLU A 181 -4.85 13.10 -11.83
N THR A 182 -4.31 12.01 -12.38
CA THR A 182 -5.03 11.11 -13.29
C THR A 182 -5.74 9.97 -12.56
N LEU A 183 -5.49 9.82 -11.24
CA LEU A 183 -6.08 8.76 -10.45
C LEU A 183 -7.57 9.05 -10.17
N PRO A 184 -8.49 8.10 -10.41
CA PRO A 184 -9.89 8.27 -10.08
C PRO A 184 -10.09 8.65 -8.60
N LYS A 185 -11.03 9.56 -8.34
CA LYS A 185 -11.27 10.08 -6.97
C LYS A 185 -11.57 8.99 -5.94
N ARG A 186 -12.22 7.89 -6.34
CA ARG A 186 -12.52 6.75 -5.47
C ARG A 186 -11.25 6.02 -5.09
N GLU A 187 -10.35 5.78 -6.05
CA GLU A 187 -9.04 5.15 -5.81
C GLU A 187 -8.13 6.03 -4.95
N PHE A 188 -8.14 7.35 -5.19
CA PHE A 188 -7.40 8.29 -4.36
C PHE A 188 -7.88 8.24 -2.90
N ARG A 189 -9.22 8.26 -2.70
CA ARG A 189 -9.85 8.16 -1.39
C ARG A 189 -9.53 6.82 -0.71
N ALA A 190 -9.57 5.71 -1.45
CA ALA A 190 -9.17 4.41 -0.93
C ALA A 190 -7.69 4.42 -0.46
N GLY A 191 -6.78 5.03 -1.24
CA GLY A 191 -5.39 5.21 -0.82
C GLY A 191 -5.23 6.07 0.42
N TYR A 192 -6.12 7.04 0.65
CA TYR A 192 -6.10 7.86 1.86
C TYR A 192 -6.37 7.06 3.14
N ALA A 193 -7.07 5.95 3.09
CA ALA A 193 -7.23 5.07 4.25
C ALA A 193 -5.87 4.62 4.79
N GLU A 194 -4.91 4.33 3.91
CA GLU A 194 -3.54 3.98 4.31
C GLU A 194 -2.78 5.19 4.87
N VAL A 195 -3.04 6.40 4.39
CA VAL A 195 -2.49 7.62 5.01
C VAL A 195 -3.00 7.78 6.43
N ALA A 196 -4.33 7.68 6.64
CA ALA A 196 -4.96 7.79 7.96
C ALA A 196 -4.46 6.69 8.91
N LYS A 197 -4.19 5.49 8.40
CA LYS A 197 -3.66 4.37 9.17
C LYS A 197 -2.37 4.76 9.91
N TYR A 198 -1.43 5.48 9.28
CA TYR A 198 -0.18 5.87 9.96
C TYR A 198 -0.42 6.80 11.15
N GLY A 199 -1.37 7.73 11.05
CA GLY A 199 -1.79 8.56 12.17
C GLY A 199 -2.43 7.74 13.29
N LEU A 200 -3.34 6.86 12.93
CA LEU A 200 -4.09 6.04 13.88
C LEU A 200 -3.22 4.99 14.58
N LEU A 201 -2.23 4.42 13.88
CA LEU A 201 -1.40 3.35 14.45
C LEU A 201 -0.26 3.87 15.34
N GLY A 202 0.35 5.03 15.03
CA GLY A 202 1.61 5.40 15.66
C GLY A 202 1.90 6.90 15.81
N ASP A 203 1.06 7.80 15.25
CA ASP A 203 1.32 9.25 15.28
C ASP A 203 0.03 10.08 15.44
N ALA A 204 -0.37 10.31 16.70
CA ALA A 204 -1.55 11.09 17.01
C ALA A 204 -1.44 12.57 16.54
N ALA A 205 -0.23 13.13 16.47
CA ALA A 205 -0.03 14.49 15.97
C ALA A 205 -0.28 14.55 14.46
N PHE A 206 0.19 13.55 13.72
CA PHE A 206 -0.11 13.41 12.29
C PHE A 206 -1.61 13.19 12.06
N PHE A 207 -2.29 12.38 12.89
CA PHE A 207 -3.73 12.22 12.78
C PHE A 207 -4.47 13.55 12.96
N SER A 208 -4.11 14.35 13.97
CA SER A 208 -4.69 15.68 14.18
C SER A 208 -4.39 16.63 13.03
N TRP A 209 -3.20 16.52 12.42
CA TRP A 209 -2.86 17.28 11.22
C TRP A 209 -3.73 16.87 10.03
N LEU A 210 -4.01 15.56 9.85
CA LEU A 210 -4.88 15.06 8.80
C LEU A 210 -6.32 15.56 8.95
N GLU A 211 -6.85 15.62 10.18
CA GLU A 211 -8.18 16.19 10.45
C GLU A 211 -8.31 17.64 9.97
N ALA A 212 -7.24 18.41 10.12
CA ALA A 212 -7.23 19.82 9.75
C ALA A 212 -6.88 20.07 8.26
N ASN A 213 -6.21 19.14 7.57
CA ASN A 213 -5.59 19.40 6.27
C ASN A 213 -5.99 18.39 5.17
N TRP A 214 -6.94 17.49 5.40
CA TRP A 214 -7.26 16.48 4.39
C TRP A 214 -7.78 17.07 3.07
N GLN A 215 -8.52 18.20 3.11
CA GLN A 215 -9.00 18.88 1.91
C GLN A 215 -7.84 19.37 1.05
N ASP A 216 -6.81 19.98 1.66
CA ASP A 216 -5.62 20.46 0.97
C ASP A 216 -4.80 19.30 0.40
N LEU A 217 -4.71 18.17 1.12
CA LEU A 217 -4.09 16.94 0.62
C LEU A 217 -4.81 16.43 -0.65
N PHE A 218 -6.14 16.47 -0.66
CA PHE A 218 -6.93 16.08 -1.84
C PHE A 218 -6.78 17.08 -2.99
N ALA A 219 -6.66 18.36 -2.68
CA ALA A 219 -6.40 19.39 -3.69
C ALA A 219 -5.02 19.27 -4.34
N GLY A 220 -4.03 18.70 -3.63
CA GLY A 220 -2.67 18.49 -4.14
C GLY A 220 -1.62 19.42 -3.51
N GLY A 221 -0.43 19.47 -4.13
CA GLY A 221 0.64 20.37 -3.66
C GLY A 221 1.31 19.93 -2.35
N PRO A 222 1.86 20.89 -1.57
CA PRO A 222 2.73 20.59 -0.43
C PRO A 222 2.10 19.74 0.67
N ALA A 223 0.77 19.85 0.90
CA ALA A 223 0.07 19.04 1.90
C ALA A 223 0.07 17.57 1.50
N ARG A 224 -0.14 17.25 0.20
CA ARG A 224 -0.08 15.89 -0.33
C ARG A 224 1.33 15.31 -0.19
N GLU A 225 2.35 16.06 -0.61
CA GLU A 225 3.74 15.64 -0.53
C GLU A 225 4.20 15.42 0.92
N HIS A 226 3.75 16.30 1.83
CA HIS A 226 3.99 16.16 3.26
C HIS A 226 3.41 14.84 3.80
N ALA A 227 2.14 14.55 3.50
CA ALA A 227 1.49 13.32 3.96
C ALA A 227 2.17 12.07 3.42
N ILE A 228 2.52 12.05 2.12
CA ILE A 228 3.28 10.95 1.51
C ILE A 228 4.61 10.76 2.24
N ALA A 229 5.33 11.85 2.50
CA ALA A 229 6.64 11.79 3.16
C ALA A 229 6.54 11.29 4.61
N VAL A 230 5.52 11.69 5.37
CA VAL A 230 5.28 11.18 6.74
C VAL A 230 5.03 9.68 6.72
N CYS A 231 4.13 9.21 5.85
CA CYS A 231 3.82 7.78 5.70
C CYS A 231 5.06 6.98 5.31
N CYS A 232 5.81 7.44 4.30
CA CYS A 232 7.03 6.78 3.86
C CYS A 232 8.09 6.70 4.97
N ARG A 233 8.30 7.78 5.75
CA ARG A 233 9.22 7.77 6.89
C ARG A 233 8.78 6.80 7.97
N ALA A 234 7.50 6.78 8.33
CA ALA A 234 6.96 5.86 9.31
C ALA A 234 7.17 4.40 8.88
N LYS A 235 6.84 4.07 7.62
CA LYS A 235 7.02 2.73 7.09
C LYS A 235 8.49 2.35 6.96
N ALA A 236 9.33 3.23 6.44
CA ALA A 236 10.78 3.00 6.34
C ALA A 236 11.41 2.70 7.69
N GLY A 237 11.01 3.43 8.74
CA GLY A 237 11.48 3.18 10.10
C GLY A 237 11.07 1.79 10.63
N ILE A 238 9.82 1.37 10.41
CA ILE A 238 9.34 0.03 10.80
C ILE A 238 10.07 -1.05 9.99
N VAL A 239 10.19 -0.89 8.68
CA VAL A 239 10.87 -1.84 7.79
C VAL A 239 12.35 -2.00 8.14
N ALA A 240 13.02 -0.91 8.51
CA ALA A 240 14.42 -0.96 8.93
C ALA A 240 14.64 -1.80 10.20
N ARG A 241 13.64 -1.85 11.10
CA ARG A 241 13.69 -2.64 12.33
C ARG A 241 13.15 -4.07 12.17
N ASP A 242 12.21 -4.27 11.24
CA ASP A 242 11.54 -5.56 11.02
C ASP A 242 11.20 -5.75 9.53
N GLU A 243 12.23 -6.03 8.74
CA GLU A 243 12.06 -6.18 7.28
C GLU A 243 11.11 -7.32 6.90
N ARG A 244 11.16 -8.44 7.65
CA ARG A 244 10.46 -9.69 7.29
C ARG A 244 9.14 -9.93 8.04
N GLU A 245 8.64 -8.91 8.76
CA GLU A 245 7.36 -8.97 9.48
C GLU A 245 7.29 -10.11 10.52
N THR A 246 8.32 -10.18 11.34
CA THR A 246 8.38 -11.14 12.44
C THR A 246 7.96 -10.54 13.78
N GLY A 247 7.74 -9.22 13.86
CA GLY A 247 7.43 -8.48 15.08
C GLY A 247 6.65 -7.18 14.84
N GLU A 248 7.30 -6.01 14.99
CA GLU A 248 6.69 -4.69 14.98
C GLU A 248 5.95 -4.36 13.66
N ARG A 249 6.42 -4.88 12.54
CA ARG A 249 5.79 -4.64 11.22
C ARG A 249 4.34 -5.15 11.17
N ALA A 250 3.95 -6.05 12.06
CA ALA A 250 2.56 -6.50 12.18
C ALA A 250 1.59 -5.35 12.53
N LEU A 251 2.06 -4.26 13.18
CA LEU A 251 1.25 -3.08 13.48
C LEU A 251 0.67 -2.41 12.23
N LEU A 252 1.37 -2.52 11.08
CA LEU A 252 0.88 -2.02 9.78
C LEU A 252 -0.43 -2.68 9.33
N ASN A 253 -0.82 -3.79 9.95
CA ASN A 253 -2.08 -4.48 9.70
C ASN A 253 -3.25 -3.94 10.56
N LEU A 254 -3.15 -2.74 11.14
CA LEU A 254 -4.30 -2.09 11.80
C LEU A 254 -5.48 -1.98 10.81
N GLY A 255 -6.63 -2.52 11.19
CA GLY A 255 -7.81 -2.60 10.34
C GLY A 255 -7.85 -3.80 9.38
N HIS A 256 -6.73 -4.41 9.05
CA HIS A 256 -6.67 -5.44 8.01
C HIS A 256 -7.40 -6.74 8.40
N THR A 257 -7.43 -7.13 9.67
CA THR A 257 -8.10 -8.37 10.08
C THR A 257 -9.59 -8.35 9.76
N PHE A 258 -10.29 -7.27 10.09
CA PHE A 258 -11.69 -7.08 9.71
C PHE A 258 -11.82 -6.73 8.22
N GLY A 259 -10.94 -5.85 7.72
CA GLY A 259 -10.96 -5.36 6.33
C GLY A 259 -10.84 -6.49 5.32
N HIS A 260 -9.84 -7.38 5.45
CA HIS A 260 -9.65 -8.51 4.52
C HIS A 260 -10.84 -9.48 4.51
N ALA A 261 -11.44 -9.75 5.68
CA ALA A 261 -12.64 -10.58 5.74
C ALA A 261 -13.81 -9.95 4.97
N LEU A 262 -14.00 -8.64 5.09
CA LEU A 262 -15.03 -7.89 4.38
C LEU A 262 -14.73 -7.79 2.88
N GLU A 263 -13.47 -7.54 2.50
CA GLU A 263 -13.03 -7.50 1.09
C GLU A 263 -13.24 -8.85 0.40
N ALA A 264 -12.83 -9.93 1.06
CA ALA A 264 -13.03 -11.29 0.54
C ALA A 264 -14.52 -11.64 0.43
N GLY A 265 -15.32 -11.27 1.43
CA GLY A 265 -16.75 -11.50 1.47
C GLY A 265 -17.54 -10.69 0.45
N ALA A 266 -17.08 -9.49 0.09
CA ALA A 266 -17.68 -8.67 -0.97
C ALA A 266 -17.38 -9.22 -2.38
N GLY A 267 -16.45 -10.16 -2.50
CA GLY A 267 -15.95 -10.69 -3.77
C GLY A 267 -14.94 -9.74 -4.42
N PHE A 268 -13.89 -10.30 -4.98
CA PHE A 268 -12.72 -9.59 -5.51
C PHE A 268 -12.99 -8.72 -6.78
N ALA A 269 -14.24 -8.51 -7.16
CA ALA A 269 -14.62 -7.78 -8.39
C ALA A 269 -14.55 -6.23 -8.26
N GLY A 270 -13.75 -5.69 -7.33
CA GLY A 270 -13.62 -4.24 -7.13
C GLY A 270 -14.86 -3.56 -6.51
N ARG A 271 -15.79 -4.34 -5.96
CA ARG A 271 -16.99 -3.79 -5.28
C ARG A 271 -16.60 -2.99 -4.05
N LEU A 272 -15.70 -3.54 -3.25
CA LEU A 272 -15.07 -2.87 -2.11
C LEU A 272 -13.57 -2.80 -2.40
N LEU A 273 -13.03 -1.58 -2.53
CA LEU A 273 -11.59 -1.40 -2.75
C LEU A 273 -10.82 -1.73 -1.47
N HIS A 274 -9.56 -2.14 -1.62
CA HIS A 274 -8.70 -2.49 -0.48
C HIS A 274 -8.68 -1.39 0.60
N GLY A 275 -8.42 -0.14 0.23
CA GLY A 275 -8.41 0.97 1.21
C GLY A 275 -9.78 1.25 1.83
N GLU A 276 -10.89 1.03 1.10
CA GLU A 276 -12.23 1.12 1.66
C GLU A 276 -12.44 0.03 2.73
N SER A 277 -11.99 -1.20 2.46
CA SER A 277 -12.06 -2.30 3.43
C SER A 277 -11.18 -2.05 4.66
N VAL A 278 -9.98 -1.48 4.47
CA VAL A 278 -9.07 -1.11 5.56
C VAL A 278 -9.66 0.00 6.42
N ALA A 279 -10.29 1.02 5.82
CA ALA A 279 -10.97 2.09 6.57
C ALA A 279 -12.08 1.54 7.47
N LEU A 280 -12.94 0.69 6.90
CA LEU A 280 -13.99 0.02 7.66
C LEU A 280 -13.40 -0.89 8.75
N GLY A 281 -12.34 -1.61 8.44
CA GLY A 281 -11.63 -2.44 9.40
C GLY A 281 -10.98 -1.64 10.54
N MET A 282 -10.44 -0.44 10.27
CA MET A 282 -9.94 0.46 11.30
C MET A 282 -11.08 0.98 12.20
N ALA A 283 -12.21 1.38 11.62
CA ALA A 283 -13.39 1.77 12.39
C ALA A 283 -13.82 0.66 13.34
N LEU A 284 -13.94 -0.58 12.83
CA LEU A 284 -14.27 -1.75 13.66
C LEU A 284 -13.21 -2.06 14.72
N ALA A 285 -11.91 -1.90 14.41
CA ALA A 285 -10.84 -2.14 15.39
C ALA A 285 -10.89 -1.11 16.53
N PHE A 286 -11.18 0.16 16.26
CA PHE A 286 -11.35 1.20 17.26
C PHE A 286 -12.60 0.96 18.12
N GLU A 287 -13.74 0.64 17.50
CA GLU A 287 -14.97 0.32 18.24
C GLU A 287 -14.83 -0.94 19.09
N PHE A 288 -14.15 -1.97 18.57
CA PHE A 288 -13.86 -3.18 19.33
C PHE A 288 -12.94 -2.90 20.51
N SER A 289 -11.91 -2.05 20.32
CA SER A 289 -11.04 -1.59 21.41
C SER A 289 -11.82 -0.83 22.49
N ALA A 290 -12.77 0.04 22.11
CA ALA A 290 -13.64 0.74 23.05
C ALA A 290 -14.57 -0.21 23.79
N ARG A 291 -15.18 -1.19 23.10
CA ARG A 291 -16.03 -2.22 23.74
C ARG A 291 -15.25 -3.06 24.76
N ARG A 292 -13.97 -3.31 24.51
CA ARG A 292 -13.06 -4.00 25.45
C ARG A 292 -12.57 -3.11 26.59
N GLY A 293 -12.93 -1.83 26.62
CA GLY A 293 -12.47 -0.87 27.63
C GLY A 293 -11.00 -0.46 27.50
N LEU A 294 -10.38 -0.69 26.34
CA LEU A 294 -8.98 -0.33 26.06
C LEU A 294 -8.82 1.16 25.76
N ILE A 295 -9.86 1.80 25.23
CA ILE A 295 -9.91 3.23 24.90
C ILE A 295 -11.25 3.84 25.31
N ALA A 296 -11.30 5.16 25.40
CA ALA A 296 -12.57 5.89 25.55
C ALA A 296 -13.40 5.79 24.24
N ALA A 297 -14.73 5.73 24.37
CA ALA A 297 -15.62 5.74 23.21
C ALA A 297 -15.43 6.97 22.32
N ALA A 298 -15.02 8.11 22.90
CA ALA A 298 -14.72 9.34 22.17
C ALA A 298 -13.56 9.18 21.15
N ASP A 299 -12.54 8.37 21.44
CA ASP A 299 -11.44 8.10 20.51
C ASP A 299 -11.92 7.30 19.30
N ALA A 300 -12.77 6.29 19.52
CA ALA A 300 -13.38 5.52 18.43
C ALA A 300 -14.28 6.40 17.57
N THR A 301 -15.14 7.22 18.20
CA THR A 301 -15.99 8.18 17.49
C THR A 301 -15.17 9.15 16.65
N ARG A 302 -14.07 9.68 17.19
CA ARG A 302 -13.20 10.63 16.49
C ARG A 302 -12.53 9.99 15.27
N ALA A 303 -12.01 8.78 15.40
CA ALA A 303 -11.41 8.05 14.28
C ALA A 303 -12.44 7.77 13.17
N CYS A 304 -13.62 7.26 13.52
CA CYS A 304 -14.72 7.01 12.59
C CYS A 304 -15.21 8.30 11.91
N ALA A 305 -15.38 9.38 12.67
CA ALA A 305 -15.85 10.67 12.15
C ALA A 305 -14.88 11.23 11.09
N HIS A 306 -13.57 11.15 11.31
CA HIS A 306 -12.60 11.59 10.32
C HIS A 306 -12.65 10.76 9.03
N LEU A 307 -12.67 9.42 9.14
CA LEU A 307 -12.78 8.54 7.98
C LEU A 307 -14.07 8.80 7.19
N ALA A 308 -15.19 9.00 7.88
CA ALA A 308 -16.47 9.34 7.27
C ALA A 308 -16.46 10.73 6.60
N ALA A 309 -15.83 11.74 7.22
CA ALA A 309 -15.70 13.08 6.65
C ALA A 309 -14.95 13.10 5.32
N VAL A 310 -13.98 12.19 5.16
CA VAL A 310 -13.25 11.99 3.90
C VAL A 310 -14.10 11.21 2.88
N GLY A 311 -15.20 10.61 3.31
CA GLY A 311 -16.10 9.79 2.48
C GLY A 311 -15.66 8.34 2.35
N LEU A 312 -14.93 7.81 3.34
CA LEU A 312 -14.61 6.40 3.48
C LEU A 312 -15.72 5.66 4.25
N PRO A 313 -15.97 4.38 3.97
CA PRO A 313 -16.95 3.60 4.71
C PRO A 313 -16.47 3.36 6.14
N THR A 314 -17.39 3.48 7.10
CA THR A 314 -17.14 3.26 8.53
C THR A 314 -18.14 2.32 9.18
N HIS A 315 -19.20 1.94 8.45
CA HIS A 315 -20.26 1.05 8.94
C HIS A 315 -20.45 -0.11 7.97
N LEU A 316 -20.91 -1.27 8.48
CA LEU A 316 -21.17 -2.45 7.63
C LEU A 316 -22.25 -2.20 6.56
N LYS A 317 -23.18 -1.27 6.80
CA LYS A 317 -24.19 -0.85 5.80
C LYS A 317 -23.59 -0.12 4.59
N ASP A 318 -22.36 0.40 4.73
CA ASP A 318 -21.65 1.11 3.65
C ASP A 318 -20.99 0.14 2.65
N VAL A 319 -20.94 -1.17 2.99
CA VAL A 319 -20.38 -2.20 2.11
C VAL A 319 -21.30 -2.43 0.92
N PRO A 320 -20.81 -2.28 -0.32
CA PRO A 320 -21.61 -2.53 -1.50
C PRO A 320 -22.05 -4.00 -1.60
N GLY A 321 -23.35 -4.24 -1.75
CA GLY A 321 -23.90 -5.57 -1.89
C GLY A 321 -24.22 -6.26 -0.55
N ARG A 322 -24.08 -7.59 -0.52
CA ARG A 322 -24.38 -8.38 0.69
C ARG A 322 -23.13 -8.56 1.52
N VAL A 323 -23.15 -8.06 2.76
CA VAL A 323 -22.15 -8.44 3.75
C VAL A 323 -22.34 -9.92 4.11
N PRO A 324 -21.28 -10.73 4.20
CA PRO A 324 -21.39 -12.11 4.64
C PRO A 324 -22.10 -12.23 6.01
N ASP A 325 -22.70 -13.36 6.26
CA ASP A 325 -23.21 -13.67 7.59
C ASP A 325 -22.07 -13.85 8.61
N ILE A 326 -22.45 -13.95 9.88
CA ILE A 326 -21.49 -14.00 10.96
C ILE A 326 -20.56 -15.22 10.88
N ASP A 327 -21.08 -16.38 10.41
CA ASP A 327 -20.28 -17.60 10.30
C ASP A 327 -19.22 -17.46 9.21
N ALA A 328 -19.62 -16.98 8.04
CA ALA A 328 -18.70 -16.70 6.93
C ALA A 328 -17.66 -15.66 7.29
N LEU A 329 -18.01 -14.57 8.01
CA LEU A 329 -17.04 -13.57 8.47
C LEU A 329 -16.02 -14.16 9.45
N MET A 330 -16.48 -15.00 10.40
CA MET A 330 -15.57 -15.66 11.34
C MET A 330 -14.62 -16.63 10.67
N ASP A 331 -15.10 -17.37 9.66
CA ASP A 331 -14.27 -18.28 8.86
C ASP A 331 -13.21 -17.51 8.07
N LEU A 332 -13.55 -16.38 7.45
CA LEU A 332 -12.61 -15.54 6.71
C LEU A 332 -11.55 -14.92 7.64
N ILE A 333 -11.95 -14.46 8.84
CA ILE A 333 -11.01 -13.95 9.86
C ILE A 333 -10.05 -15.07 10.32
N ALA A 334 -10.55 -16.30 10.49
CA ALA A 334 -9.74 -17.42 10.91
C ALA A 334 -8.74 -17.86 9.82
N GLN A 335 -9.06 -17.70 8.53
CA GLN A 335 -8.16 -18.01 7.40
C GLN A 335 -7.02 -17.02 7.26
N ASP A 336 -7.27 -15.71 7.49
CA ASP A 336 -6.25 -14.65 7.38
C ASP A 336 -5.20 -14.74 8.49
N LYS A 337 -5.54 -15.30 9.65
CA LYS A 337 -4.66 -15.37 10.83
C LYS A 337 -4.46 -16.82 11.25
N LYS A 338 -3.20 -17.17 11.56
CA LYS A 338 -2.87 -18.48 12.15
C LYS A 338 -3.57 -18.62 13.51
N VAL A 339 -4.68 -19.31 13.53
CA VAL A 339 -5.40 -19.62 14.78
C VAL A 339 -4.53 -20.56 15.62
N LYS A 340 -4.01 -20.08 16.73
CA LYS A 340 -3.35 -20.90 17.74
C LYS A 340 -4.35 -21.20 18.85
N ARG A 341 -4.83 -22.44 18.94
CA ARG A 341 -5.71 -22.93 20.00
C ARG A 341 -7.00 -22.09 20.19
N GLY A 342 -7.65 -21.66 19.09
CA GLY A 342 -8.91 -20.90 19.16
C GLY A 342 -8.76 -19.41 19.51
N LYS A 343 -7.53 -18.88 19.60
CA LYS A 343 -7.25 -17.47 19.84
C LYS A 343 -6.80 -16.77 18.57
N LEU A 344 -7.29 -15.56 18.38
CA LEU A 344 -7.05 -14.72 17.21
C LEU A 344 -6.06 -13.61 17.56
N THR A 345 -5.24 -13.23 16.59
CA THR A 345 -4.36 -12.07 16.70
C THR A 345 -5.01 -10.86 16.02
N PHE A 346 -5.10 -9.75 16.72
CA PHE A 346 -5.62 -8.49 16.22
C PHE A 346 -4.61 -7.36 16.46
N ILE A 347 -4.67 -6.34 15.62
CA ILE A 347 -4.07 -5.06 15.94
C ILE A 347 -5.17 -4.19 16.53
N LEU A 348 -5.04 -3.89 17.82
CA LEU A 348 -5.95 -3.05 18.61
C LEU A 348 -5.23 -1.77 19.04
N VAL A 349 -5.94 -0.88 19.74
CA VAL A 349 -5.39 0.43 20.11
C VAL A 349 -5.60 0.73 21.60
N HIS A 350 -4.64 1.44 22.19
CA HIS A 350 -4.73 2.08 23.51
C HIS A 350 -5.03 3.59 23.40
N GLY A 351 -5.44 4.07 22.23
CA GLY A 351 -5.73 5.44 21.86
C GLY A 351 -5.27 5.72 20.43
N ILE A 352 -5.62 6.88 19.89
CA ILE A 352 -5.13 7.34 18.59
C ILE A 352 -3.61 7.43 18.65
N GLY A 353 -2.93 6.82 17.66
CA GLY A 353 -1.48 6.77 17.59
C GLY A 353 -0.81 5.75 18.54
N ARG A 354 -1.58 4.81 19.11
CA ARG A 354 -1.05 3.81 20.04
C ARG A 354 -1.59 2.42 19.77
N ALA A 355 -1.29 1.89 18.59
CA ALA A 355 -1.65 0.53 18.21
C ALA A 355 -0.72 -0.50 18.88
N PHE A 356 -1.25 -1.69 19.13
CA PHE A 356 -0.49 -2.82 19.66
C PHE A 356 -1.02 -4.14 19.12
N VAL A 357 -0.18 -5.18 19.22
CA VAL A 357 -0.54 -6.54 18.81
C VAL A 357 -1.21 -7.25 19.99
N GLU A 358 -2.48 -7.65 19.83
CA GLU A 358 -3.23 -8.45 20.79
C GLU A 358 -3.34 -9.90 20.29
N ASN A 359 -2.65 -10.82 20.94
CA ASN A 359 -2.52 -12.21 20.49
C ASN A 359 -3.60 -13.15 21.05
N ASP A 360 -4.37 -12.70 22.03
CA ASP A 360 -5.26 -13.56 22.83
C ASP A 360 -6.73 -13.15 22.72
N VAL A 361 -7.14 -12.68 21.53
CA VAL A 361 -8.54 -12.26 21.34
C VAL A 361 -9.45 -13.48 21.22
N SER A 362 -10.49 -13.51 22.06
CA SER A 362 -11.50 -14.56 22.06
C SER A 362 -12.33 -14.51 20.78
N ALA A 363 -12.44 -15.63 20.06
CA ALA A 363 -13.33 -15.75 18.91
C ALA A 363 -14.80 -15.48 19.29
N THR A 364 -15.21 -15.84 20.51
CA THR A 364 -16.56 -15.56 21.03
C THR A 364 -16.81 -14.07 21.17
N ASP A 365 -15.82 -13.29 21.64
CA ASP A 365 -15.96 -11.83 21.79
C ASP A 365 -16.03 -11.13 20.42
N VAL A 366 -15.22 -11.57 19.46
CA VAL A 366 -15.26 -11.06 18.08
C VAL A 366 -16.60 -11.36 17.43
N ARG A 367 -17.09 -12.60 17.58
CA ARG A 367 -18.42 -13.01 17.07
C ARG A 367 -19.53 -12.16 17.67
N ALA A 368 -19.55 -11.98 18.99
CA ALA A 368 -20.56 -11.18 19.67
C ALA A 368 -20.50 -9.69 19.28
N PHE A 369 -19.31 -9.16 19.00
CA PHE A 369 -19.14 -7.81 18.48
C PHE A 369 -19.70 -7.67 17.07
N LEU A 370 -19.28 -8.54 16.15
CA LEU A 370 -19.73 -8.49 14.74
C LEU A 370 -21.23 -8.77 14.59
N ALA A 371 -21.80 -9.68 15.42
CA ALA A 371 -23.24 -9.92 15.42
C ALA A 371 -24.03 -8.65 15.80
N GLY A 372 -23.55 -7.89 16.81
CA GLY A 372 -24.12 -6.58 17.14
C GLY A 372 -24.03 -5.62 15.96
N LYS A 373 -22.88 -5.53 15.28
CA LYS A 373 -22.70 -4.65 14.13
C LYS A 373 -23.55 -5.04 12.90
N LEU A 374 -23.81 -6.32 12.71
CA LEU A 374 -24.70 -6.80 11.66
C LEU A 374 -26.18 -6.48 11.94
N SER A 375 -26.58 -6.33 13.20
CA SER A 375 -27.93 -5.95 13.59
C SER A 375 -28.22 -4.44 13.54
N GLU A 376 -27.18 -3.61 13.45
CA GLU A 376 -27.27 -2.15 13.28
C GLU A 376 -27.53 -1.71 11.83
N LYS A 377 -27.73 -2.68 10.90
CA LYS A 377 -27.93 -2.45 9.45
C LYS A 377 -29.30 -1.85 9.11
#